data_a0de629bd670b0f801e741eb69f901ee
#
_entry.id   a0de629bd670b0f801e741eb69f901ee
#
_cell.length_a   1.000
_cell.length_b   1.000
_cell.length_c   1.000
_cell.angle_alpha   90.00
_cell.angle_beta   90.00
_cell.angle_gamma   90.00
#
_symmetry.space_group_name_H-M   'P 1'
#
loop_
_entity.id
_entity.type
_entity.pdbx_description
1 polymer ?
#
loop_
_entity_poly.entity_id
_entity_poly.type
_entity_poly.pdbx_seq_one_letter_code
_entity_poly.pdbx_strand_id
1 'polypeptide(L)'
;MIFYTIKPTALPSKNQEMKIMKRTVGVILRDGKLGTIVDDVPELKDNQVLVEVYTSLISPGTEMAAARNYRNNPQGEDFKPVQFGYSNAGIILETKGDVKGLKPGMRVACMGAGAAQHANYAVVPVNLVVPIPDDVTFEQASYLSLAATSLQAVRRTDVKFGEYGAVLGQGIVGNLAAQLYQLCGARVLGWETLAIRSKIAKKCGIKTINFMRKDPVELTKAFADPYGLDFALFAFGGNAEKAFMDIKKCMKVSADGHAMGNVTLVGGCRVPVDGGAASGNLNIRVSSRTGAGYHDAAWELGKDYPAAFVQFTTQRNARELIALIAEKRLRVDPLTTHRIPLENIAEAGDLLIDHPDKAMGVILTMKH
;
A
#
# COMPACT_ATOMS: atom_id res chain seq x y z
N MET A 1 -51.25 -56.04 17.13
CA MET A 1 -49.83 -55.62 17.11
C MET A 1 -49.44 -55.45 15.64
N ILE A 2 -49.48 -54.20 15.12
CA ILE A 2 -49.23 -53.90 13.70
C ILE A 2 -47.82 -53.37 13.62
N PHE A 3 -46.90 -54.08 12.96
CA PHE A 3 -45.53 -53.63 12.70
C PHE A 3 -45.49 -52.79 11.44
N TYR A 4 -45.18 -51.49 11.60
CA TYR A 4 -44.83 -50.61 10.47
C TYR A 4 -43.33 -50.76 10.14
N THR A 5 -43.05 -51.30 8.96
CA THR A 5 -41.71 -51.36 8.38
C THR A 5 -41.39 -49.99 7.76
N ILE A 6 -40.46 -49.25 8.36
CA ILE A 6 -39.90 -48.01 7.79
C ILE A 6 -38.89 -48.41 6.72
N LYS A 7 -39.16 -48.08 5.47
CA LYS A 7 -38.17 -48.16 4.37
C LYS A 7 -37.10 -47.12 4.58
N PRO A 8 -35.78 -47.41 4.43
CA PRO A 8 -34.73 -46.42 4.49
C PRO A 8 -34.85 -45.52 3.25
N THR A 9 -34.94 -44.22 3.50
CA THR A 9 -34.81 -43.16 2.48
C THR A 9 -33.38 -43.22 1.92
N ALA A 10 -33.30 -43.34 0.59
CA ALA A 10 -32.03 -43.34 -0.14
C ALA A 10 -31.28 -42.03 0.12
N LEU A 11 -29.98 -42.17 0.50
CA LEU A 11 -29.06 -41.06 0.55
C LEU A 11 -28.93 -40.41 -0.85
N PRO A 12 -28.91 -39.07 -0.98
CA PRO A 12 -28.74 -38.43 -2.27
C PRO A 12 -27.37 -38.78 -2.84
N SER A 13 -27.32 -39.14 -4.12
CA SER A 13 -26.12 -39.48 -4.87
C SER A 13 -25.09 -38.36 -4.84
N LYS A 14 -23.83 -38.70 -4.49
CA LYS A 14 -22.65 -37.85 -4.62
C LYS A 14 -22.31 -37.60 -6.09
N ASN A 15 -23.02 -36.74 -6.77
CA ASN A 15 -22.59 -36.14 -8.06
C ASN A 15 -23.34 -34.80 -8.24
N GLN A 16 -23.16 -33.87 -7.29
CA GLN A 16 -23.27 -32.46 -7.65
C GLN A 16 -21.85 -32.07 -8.13
N GLU A 17 -21.71 -31.88 -9.44
CA GLU A 17 -20.57 -31.14 -9.99
C GLU A 17 -20.46 -29.85 -9.18
N MET A 18 -19.38 -29.68 -8.40
CA MET A 18 -19.13 -28.43 -7.70
C MET A 18 -19.02 -27.35 -8.76
N LYS A 19 -20.05 -26.52 -8.87
CA LYS A 19 -20.04 -25.37 -9.78
C LYS A 19 -18.90 -24.45 -9.35
N ILE A 20 -17.80 -24.47 -10.09
CA ILE A 20 -16.63 -23.65 -9.79
C ILE A 20 -17.09 -22.18 -9.82
N MET A 21 -16.87 -21.49 -8.73
CA MET A 21 -17.21 -20.08 -8.59
C MET A 21 -16.34 -19.25 -9.52
N LYS A 22 -16.94 -18.37 -10.31
CA LYS A 22 -16.23 -17.45 -11.21
C LYS A 22 -16.02 -16.10 -10.55
N ARG A 23 -14.93 -15.42 -10.91
CA ARG A 23 -14.63 -14.05 -10.50
C ARG A 23 -14.27 -13.18 -11.69
N THR A 24 -14.53 -11.90 -11.61
CA THR A 24 -13.98 -10.88 -12.49
C THR A 24 -12.72 -10.33 -11.84
N VAL A 25 -11.61 -10.30 -12.58
CA VAL A 25 -10.31 -9.84 -12.07
C VAL A 25 -9.67 -8.84 -13.03
N GLY A 26 -9.08 -7.78 -12.47
CA GLY A 26 -8.32 -6.76 -13.18
C GLY A 26 -7.01 -7.30 -13.72
N VAL A 27 -6.68 -6.95 -14.95
CA VAL A 27 -5.46 -7.39 -15.65
C VAL A 27 -4.77 -6.24 -16.37
N ILE A 28 -3.46 -6.39 -16.57
CA ILE A 28 -2.69 -5.57 -17.50
C ILE A 28 -2.58 -6.33 -18.80
N LEU A 29 -3.00 -5.69 -19.90
CA LEU A 29 -2.98 -6.24 -21.25
C LEU A 29 -1.61 -6.06 -21.92
N ARG A 30 -1.40 -6.71 -23.06
CA ARG A 30 -0.13 -6.71 -23.81
C ARG A 30 0.37 -5.32 -24.21
N ASP A 31 -0.52 -4.36 -24.36
CA ASP A 31 -0.25 -2.97 -24.72
C ASP A 31 -0.21 -2.03 -23.48
N GLY A 32 -0.23 -2.61 -22.29
CA GLY A 32 -0.21 -1.87 -21.03
C GLY A 32 -1.52 -1.18 -20.66
N LYS A 33 -2.59 -1.40 -21.41
CA LYS A 33 -3.94 -1.01 -20.97
C LYS A 33 -4.40 -1.90 -19.84
N LEU A 34 -5.24 -1.36 -18.98
CA LEU A 34 -5.94 -2.16 -17.98
C LEU A 34 -7.22 -2.72 -18.59
N GLY A 35 -7.60 -3.91 -18.14
CA GLY A 35 -8.83 -4.57 -18.53
C GLY A 35 -9.29 -5.56 -17.48
N THR A 36 -10.34 -6.31 -17.76
CA THR A 36 -10.82 -7.40 -16.91
C THR A 36 -10.91 -8.70 -17.67
N ILE A 37 -10.75 -9.81 -16.95
CA ILE A 37 -11.07 -11.16 -17.44
C ILE A 37 -11.97 -11.86 -16.43
N VAL A 38 -12.69 -12.88 -16.91
CA VAL A 38 -13.39 -13.82 -16.04
C VAL A 38 -12.49 -15.03 -15.83
N ASP A 39 -12.28 -15.36 -14.55
CA ASP A 39 -11.40 -16.45 -14.13
C ASP A 39 -12.08 -17.29 -13.05
N ASP A 40 -11.55 -18.45 -12.74
CA ASP A 40 -12.01 -19.23 -11.61
C ASP A 40 -11.54 -18.60 -10.29
N VAL A 41 -12.40 -18.64 -9.28
CA VAL A 41 -11.96 -18.31 -7.91
C VAL A 41 -10.90 -19.35 -7.53
N PRO A 42 -9.71 -18.93 -7.06
CA PRO A 42 -8.68 -19.87 -6.63
C PRO A 42 -9.21 -20.82 -5.55
N GLU A 43 -8.73 -22.08 -5.58
CA GLU A 43 -9.08 -23.05 -4.54
C GLU A 43 -8.67 -22.54 -3.16
N LEU A 44 -9.62 -22.58 -2.23
CA LEU A 44 -9.37 -22.25 -0.83
C LEU A 44 -8.55 -23.37 -0.16
N LYS A 45 -7.33 -23.03 0.30
CA LYS A 45 -6.42 -23.95 0.99
C LYS A 45 -6.40 -23.68 2.49
N ASP A 46 -5.74 -24.56 3.25
CA ASP A 46 -5.62 -24.38 4.70
C ASP A 46 -4.94 -23.06 5.06
N ASN A 47 -5.45 -22.45 6.13
CA ASN A 47 -5.00 -21.15 6.66
C ASN A 47 -5.24 -19.97 5.70
N GLN A 48 -6.30 -20.06 4.91
CA GLN A 48 -6.76 -19.00 4.01
C GLN A 48 -8.23 -18.67 4.25
N VAL A 49 -8.63 -17.51 3.78
CA VAL A 49 -10.01 -17.04 3.76
C VAL A 49 -10.44 -16.68 2.34
N LEU A 50 -11.69 -16.97 1.98
CA LEU A 50 -12.34 -16.44 0.78
C LEU A 50 -13.06 -15.15 1.15
N VAL A 51 -12.76 -14.08 0.44
CA VAL A 51 -13.32 -12.74 0.67
C VAL A 51 -14.13 -12.30 -0.54
N GLU A 52 -15.36 -11.88 -0.29
CA GLU A 52 -16.15 -11.07 -1.21
C GLU A 52 -15.66 -9.63 -1.12
N VAL A 53 -15.05 -9.13 -2.18
CA VAL A 53 -14.35 -7.84 -2.19
C VAL A 53 -15.30 -6.73 -2.61
N TYR A 54 -15.39 -5.68 -1.84
CA TYR A 54 -16.23 -4.50 -2.12
C TYR A 54 -15.45 -3.37 -2.75
N THR A 55 -14.19 -3.19 -2.31
CA THR A 55 -13.31 -2.13 -2.83
C THR A 55 -11.87 -2.59 -2.91
N SER A 56 -11.12 -2.01 -3.84
CA SER A 56 -9.67 -2.16 -3.89
C SER A 56 -9.02 -0.85 -4.34
N LEU A 57 -7.80 -0.60 -3.86
CA LEU A 57 -7.04 0.61 -4.18
C LEU A 57 -5.93 0.30 -5.17
N ILE A 58 -5.91 0.99 -6.31
CA ILE A 58 -4.79 0.90 -7.26
C ILE A 58 -3.57 1.65 -6.71
N SER A 59 -2.40 1.04 -6.82
CA SER A 59 -1.12 1.68 -6.52
C SER A 59 -0.58 2.46 -7.73
N PRO A 60 -0.59 3.81 -7.70
CA PRO A 60 -0.13 4.61 -8.85
C PRO A 60 1.36 4.43 -9.16
N GLY A 61 2.15 4.03 -8.17
CA GLY A 61 3.59 3.76 -8.32
C GLY A 61 3.86 2.40 -8.95
N THR A 62 3.70 1.35 -8.17
CA THR A 62 4.14 -0.01 -8.51
C THR A 62 3.34 -0.63 -9.65
N GLU A 63 2.01 -0.61 -9.57
CA GLU A 63 1.15 -1.27 -10.56
C GLU A 63 1.14 -0.51 -11.88
N MET A 64 1.06 0.81 -11.82
CA MET A 64 1.12 1.61 -13.04
C MET A 64 2.52 1.66 -13.64
N ALA A 65 3.59 1.36 -12.91
CA ALA A 65 4.92 1.19 -13.50
C ALA A 65 4.97 -0.03 -14.43
N ALA A 66 4.36 -1.15 -14.07
CA ALA A 66 4.24 -2.33 -14.93
C ALA A 66 3.42 -2.02 -16.21
N ALA A 67 2.27 -1.35 -16.03
CA ALA A 67 1.44 -0.93 -17.16
C ALA A 67 2.18 0.02 -18.11
N ARG A 68 2.88 1.03 -17.60
CA ARG A 68 3.73 1.94 -18.41
C ARG A 68 4.83 1.18 -19.14
N ASN A 69 5.46 0.18 -18.50
CA ASN A 69 6.48 -0.61 -19.15
C ASN A 69 5.92 -1.34 -20.38
N TYR A 70 4.74 -1.95 -20.27
CA TYR A 70 4.10 -2.61 -21.42
C TYR A 70 3.56 -1.62 -22.47
N ARG A 71 3.17 -0.39 -22.10
CA ARG A 71 2.84 0.67 -23.06
C ARG A 71 4.07 1.07 -23.90
N ASN A 72 5.23 1.18 -23.25
CA ASN A 72 6.49 1.53 -23.92
C ASN A 72 7.10 0.35 -24.70
N ASN A 73 6.82 -0.88 -24.27
CA ASN A 73 7.33 -2.12 -24.85
C ASN A 73 6.17 -3.11 -25.01
N PRO A 74 5.28 -2.93 -26.01
CA PRO A 74 4.15 -3.82 -26.22
C PRO A 74 4.60 -5.27 -26.46
N GLN A 75 3.87 -6.21 -25.87
CA GLN A 75 4.20 -7.62 -25.89
C GLN A 75 3.60 -8.32 -27.13
N GLY A 76 4.15 -9.49 -27.49
CA GLY A 76 3.67 -10.30 -28.62
C GLY A 76 2.27 -10.86 -28.42
N GLU A 77 1.75 -11.56 -29.46
CA GLU A 77 0.37 -12.09 -29.46
C GLU A 77 0.16 -13.20 -28.43
N ASP A 78 1.18 -13.96 -28.08
CA ASP A 78 1.13 -15.04 -27.08
C ASP A 78 1.14 -14.52 -25.63
N PHE A 79 1.16 -13.20 -25.42
CA PHE A 79 1.18 -12.61 -24.08
C PHE A 79 -0.13 -12.90 -23.33
N LYS A 80 0.00 -13.48 -22.15
CA LYS A 80 -1.13 -13.69 -21.26
C LYS A 80 -1.34 -12.45 -20.39
N PRO A 81 -2.59 -11.93 -20.29
CA PRO A 81 -2.91 -10.82 -19.39
C PRO A 81 -2.42 -11.07 -17.96
N VAL A 82 -1.77 -10.08 -17.36
CA VAL A 82 -1.20 -10.20 -16.02
C VAL A 82 -2.21 -9.70 -14.99
N GLN A 83 -2.69 -10.59 -14.14
CA GLN A 83 -3.52 -10.22 -12.99
C GLN A 83 -2.71 -9.38 -12.02
N PHE A 84 -3.33 -8.36 -11.42
CA PHE A 84 -2.65 -7.46 -10.52
C PHE A 84 -3.56 -7.04 -9.35
N GLY A 85 -2.97 -6.34 -8.38
CA GLY A 85 -3.62 -5.93 -7.14
C GLY A 85 -2.96 -6.54 -5.91
N TYR A 86 -2.97 -5.79 -4.83
CA TYR A 86 -2.43 -6.23 -3.54
C TYR A 86 -3.04 -5.53 -2.33
N SER A 87 -4.17 -4.83 -2.52
CA SER A 87 -4.85 -4.10 -1.44
C SER A 87 -6.34 -4.01 -1.71
N ASN A 88 -7.13 -4.74 -0.96
CA ASN A 88 -8.59 -4.73 -1.07
C ASN A 88 -9.28 -4.84 0.31
N ALA A 89 -10.60 -4.69 0.34
CA ALA A 89 -11.40 -4.84 1.53
C ALA A 89 -12.78 -5.42 1.19
N GLY A 90 -13.33 -6.21 2.11
CA GLY A 90 -14.59 -6.90 1.88
C GLY A 90 -15.06 -7.70 3.08
N ILE A 91 -15.84 -8.75 2.81
CA ILE A 91 -16.45 -9.63 3.81
C ILE A 91 -15.96 -11.06 3.60
N ILE A 92 -15.58 -11.75 4.65
CA ILE A 92 -15.20 -13.16 4.61
C ILE A 92 -16.45 -14.00 4.29
N LEU A 93 -16.40 -14.80 3.23
CA LEU A 93 -17.43 -15.77 2.90
C LEU A 93 -17.14 -17.15 3.48
N GLU A 94 -15.89 -17.60 3.43
CA GLU A 94 -15.48 -18.93 3.83
C GLU A 94 -14.07 -18.90 4.45
N THR A 95 -13.79 -19.85 5.33
CA THR A 95 -12.49 -20.03 5.97
C THR A 95 -12.09 -21.50 5.94
N LYS A 96 -10.78 -21.78 5.85
CA LYS A 96 -10.26 -23.15 5.90
C LYS A 96 -9.00 -23.23 6.77
N GLY A 97 -8.90 -24.28 7.58
CA GLY A 97 -7.76 -24.48 8.50
C GLY A 97 -7.76 -23.54 9.70
N ASP A 98 -6.58 -23.30 10.29
CA ASP A 98 -6.42 -22.38 11.42
C ASP A 98 -6.30 -20.95 10.91
N VAL A 99 -7.39 -20.20 11.01
CA VAL A 99 -7.49 -18.80 10.56
C VAL A 99 -7.50 -17.80 11.72
N LYS A 100 -6.98 -18.18 12.90
CA LYS A 100 -6.76 -17.27 14.04
C LYS A 100 -7.99 -16.45 14.45
N GLY A 101 -9.15 -17.12 14.48
CA GLY A 101 -10.42 -16.51 14.92
C GLY A 101 -11.15 -15.69 13.85
N LEU A 102 -10.66 -15.61 12.62
CA LEU A 102 -11.41 -15.08 11.50
C LEU A 102 -12.62 -15.98 11.20
N LYS A 103 -13.77 -15.38 10.84
CA LYS A 103 -15.03 -16.09 10.62
C LYS A 103 -15.78 -15.52 9.43
N PRO A 104 -16.61 -16.32 8.73
CA PRO A 104 -17.55 -15.82 7.75
C PRO A 104 -18.42 -14.68 8.31
N GLY A 105 -18.69 -13.67 7.49
CA GLY A 105 -19.42 -12.46 7.84
C GLY A 105 -18.54 -11.34 8.42
N MET A 106 -17.28 -11.59 8.80
CA MET A 106 -16.39 -10.53 9.27
C MET A 106 -16.00 -9.60 8.13
N ARG A 107 -16.01 -8.29 8.44
CA ARG A 107 -15.48 -7.23 7.60
C ARG A 107 -13.96 -7.18 7.74
N VAL A 108 -13.23 -7.16 6.62
CA VAL A 108 -11.77 -7.27 6.62
C VAL A 108 -11.11 -6.35 5.60
N ALA A 109 -9.88 -5.94 5.92
CA ALA A 109 -8.91 -5.40 4.98
C ALA A 109 -7.88 -6.49 4.65
N CYS A 110 -7.51 -6.60 3.39
CA CYS A 110 -6.59 -7.60 2.89
C CYS A 110 -5.41 -6.95 2.17
N MET A 111 -4.26 -7.59 2.24
CA MET A 111 -3.05 -7.21 1.51
C MET A 111 -2.38 -8.44 0.90
N GLY A 112 -1.45 -8.23 -0.01
CA GLY A 112 -0.64 -9.30 -0.59
C GLY A 112 -0.71 -9.35 -2.10
N ALA A 113 0.45 -9.21 -2.75
CA ALA A 113 0.57 -9.39 -4.20
C ALA A 113 0.20 -10.82 -4.58
N GLY A 114 -0.70 -10.96 -5.56
CA GLY A 114 -1.25 -12.25 -5.98
C GLY A 114 -2.39 -12.79 -5.10
N ALA A 115 -2.62 -12.23 -3.91
CA ALA A 115 -3.72 -12.59 -3.00
C ALA A 115 -4.83 -11.54 -3.00
N ALA A 116 -4.56 -10.33 -2.51
CA ALA A 116 -5.54 -9.25 -2.44
C ALA A 116 -5.65 -8.48 -3.78
N GLN A 117 -6.00 -9.20 -4.84
CA GLN A 117 -6.10 -8.69 -6.21
C GLN A 117 -7.29 -7.74 -6.40
N HIS A 118 -7.28 -6.98 -7.50
CA HIS A 118 -8.43 -6.22 -7.98
C HIS A 118 -9.45 -7.17 -8.61
N ALA A 119 -10.27 -7.78 -7.78
CA ALA A 119 -11.26 -8.78 -8.17
C ALA A 119 -12.47 -8.72 -7.25
N ASN A 120 -13.62 -9.21 -7.68
CA ASN A 120 -14.80 -9.29 -6.81
C ASN A 120 -14.71 -10.44 -5.77
N TYR A 121 -13.83 -11.42 -5.97
CA TYR A 121 -13.50 -12.47 -4.98
C TYR A 121 -11.99 -12.66 -4.87
N ALA A 122 -11.50 -12.84 -3.66
CA ALA A 122 -10.07 -13.06 -3.39
C ALA A 122 -9.88 -14.15 -2.35
N VAL A 123 -8.86 -15.00 -2.55
CA VAL A 123 -8.41 -15.98 -1.56
C VAL A 123 -7.13 -15.46 -0.94
N VAL A 124 -7.15 -15.22 0.38
CA VAL A 124 -6.09 -14.49 1.07
C VAL A 124 -5.55 -15.30 2.25
N PRO A 125 -4.21 -15.43 2.39
CA PRO A 125 -3.56 -16.04 3.55
C PRO A 125 -3.90 -15.31 4.86
N VAL A 126 -4.04 -16.06 5.94
CA VAL A 126 -4.54 -15.59 7.24
C VAL A 126 -3.77 -14.39 7.81
N ASN A 127 -2.44 -14.36 7.68
CA ASN A 127 -1.63 -13.26 8.23
C ASN A 127 -1.65 -11.99 7.38
N LEU A 128 -2.26 -12.03 6.19
CA LEU A 128 -2.48 -10.88 5.32
C LEU A 128 -3.88 -10.28 5.45
N VAL A 129 -4.67 -10.76 6.41
CA VAL A 129 -6.06 -10.34 6.66
C VAL A 129 -6.17 -9.69 8.03
N VAL A 130 -6.83 -8.53 8.09
CA VAL A 130 -7.07 -7.80 9.33
C VAL A 130 -8.55 -7.44 9.45
N PRO A 131 -9.24 -7.83 10.53
CA PRO A 131 -10.58 -7.36 10.80
C PRO A 131 -10.65 -5.84 10.88
N ILE A 132 -11.72 -5.25 10.36
CA ILE A 132 -11.99 -3.82 10.41
C ILE A 132 -13.24 -3.55 11.26
N PRO A 133 -13.21 -2.52 12.13
CA PRO A 133 -14.38 -2.11 12.91
C PRO A 133 -15.47 -1.51 12.01
N ASP A 134 -16.70 -1.42 12.56
CA ASP A 134 -17.88 -1.01 11.79
C ASP A 134 -17.82 0.43 11.28
N ASP A 135 -17.12 1.30 11.98
CA ASP A 135 -16.91 2.72 11.64
C ASP A 135 -15.82 2.96 10.58
N VAL A 136 -15.06 1.93 10.20
CA VAL A 136 -14.09 1.97 9.08
C VAL A 136 -14.78 1.47 7.81
N THR A 137 -14.84 2.30 6.77
CA THR A 137 -15.41 1.90 5.49
C THR A 137 -14.48 0.97 4.71
N PHE A 138 -15.01 0.18 3.77
CA PHE A 138 -14.17 -0.65 2.89
C PHE A 138 -13.21 0.20 2.05
N GLU A 139 -13.64 1.40 1.62
CA GLU A 139 -12.77 2.34 0.90
C GLU A 139 -11.57 2.76 1.75
N GLN A 140 -11.78 3.14 3.01
CA GLN A 140 -10.71 3.48 3.94
C GLN A 140 -9.79 2.29 4.17
N ALA A 141 -10.36 1.10 4.38
CA ALA A 141 -9.62 -0.13 4.63
C ALA A 141 -8.76 -0.57 3.44
N SER A 142 -9.17 -0.27 2.20
CA SER A 142 -8.40 -0.60 1.00
C SER A 142 -7.06 0.15 0.89
N TYR A 143 -6.82 1.18 1.70
CA TYR A 143 -5.52 1.86 1.79
C TYR A 143 -4.46 1.08 2.57
N LEU A 144 -4.85 -0.02 3.24
CA LEU A 144 -4.01 -0.73 4.22
C LEU A 144 -2.61 -1.08 3.71
N SER A 145 -2.48 -1.64 2.52
CA SER A 145 -1.19 -2.09 1.99
C SER A 145 -0.21 -0.94 1.73
N LEU A 146 -0.72 0.18 1.17
CA LEU A 146 0.11 1.36 0.94
C LEU A 146 0.43 2.08 2.25
N ALA A 147 -0.50 2.10 3.20
CA ALA A 147 -0.27 2.63 4.53
C ALA A 147 0.78 1.81 5.29
N ALA A 148 0.77 0.47 5.16
CA ALA A 148 1.77 -0.41 5.76
C ALA A 148 3.16 -0.21 5.13
N THR A 149 3.24 0.03 3.82
CA THR A 149 4.48 0.44 3.15
C THR A 149 5.00 1.76 3.72
N SER A 150 4.12 2.74 3.95
CA SER A 150 4.46 4.03 4.54
C SER A 150 4.93 3.88 5.98
N LEU A 151 4.25 3.09 6.81
CA LEU A 151 4.63 2.84 8.20
C LEU A 151 5.99 2.12 8.29
N GLN A 152 6.24 1.17 7.40
CA GLN A 152 7.55 0.50 7.33
C GLN A 152 8.67 1.50 7.02
N ALA A 153 8.45 2.46 6.11
CA ALA A 153 9.41 3.51 5.82
C ALA A 153 9.66 4.40 7.03
N VAL A 154 8.60 4.79 7.76
CA VAL A 154 8.70 5.56 9.01
C VAL A 154 9.52 4.82 10.07
N ARG A 155 9.25 3.52 10.28
CA ARG A 155 10.03 2.70 11.22
C ARG A 155 11.49 2.58 10.82
N ARG A 156 11.79 2.44 9.52
CA ARG A 156 13.18 2.38 9.02
C ARG A 156 13.91 3.71 9.11
N THR A 157 13.20 4.83 9.12
CA THR A 157 13.78 6.15 9.34
C THR A 157 14.26 6.31 10.78
N ASP A 158 13.68 5.59 11.74
CA ASP A 158 14.02 5.65 13.17
C ASP A 158 13.86 7.07 13.74
N VAL A 159 12.69 7.68 13.45
CA VAL A 159 12.36 9.05 13.83
C VAL A 159 12.19 9.18 15.34
N LYS A 160 12.64 10.32 15.91
CA LYS A 160 12.47 10.67 17.32
C LYS A 160 11.48 11.84 17.47
N PHE A 161 10.87 11.93 18.65
CA PHE A 161 9.98 13.04 18.98
C PHE A 161 10.71 14.40 18.86
N GLY A 162 10.07 15.36 18.19
CA GLY A 162 10.59 16.72 18.02
C GLY A 162 11.51 16.93 16.83
N GLU A 163 11.89 15.86 16.11
CA GLU A 163 12.72 15.94 14.91
C GLU A 163 12.04 16.67 13.75
N TYR A 164 12.86 17.28 12.90
CA TYR A 164 12.44 17.93 11.66
C TYR A 164 12.76 17.05 10.46
N GLY A 165 11.78 16.86 9.58
CA GLY A 165 11.94 16.04 8.38
C GLY A 165 11.33 16.60 7.13
N ALA A 166 11.85 16.16 5.98
CA ALA A 166 11.28 16.42 4.67
C ALA A 166 10.76 15.14 4.03
N VAL A 167 9.57 15.20 3.41
CA VAL A 167 9.01 14.11 2.62
C VAL A 167 8.87 14.56 1.17
N LEU A 168 9.67 13.97 0.29
CA LEU A 168 9.74 14.29 -1.13
C LEU A 168 8.78 13.39 -1.92
N GLY A 169 7.81 14.02 -2.57
CA GLY A 169 6.68 13.35 -3.21
C GLY A 169 5.51 13.15 -2.23
N GLN A 170 4.39 13.81 -2.52
CA GLN A 170 3.15 13.74 -1.73
C GLN A 170 2.08 12.87 -2.42
N GLY A 171 2.52 11.83 -3.13
CA GLY A 171 1.64 10.72 -3.55
C GLY A 171 1.09 9.97 -2.34
N ILE A 172 0.35 8.88 -2.55
CA ILE A 172 -0.31 8.13 -1.46
C ILE A 172 0.71 7.74 -0.37
N VAL A 173 1.81 7.08 -0.74
CA VAL A 173 2.84 6.62 0.22
C VAL A 173 3.50 7.78 0.95
N GLY A 174 3.91 8.84 0.23
CA GLY A 174 4.55 9.99 0.87
C GLY A 174 3.62 10.78 1.77
N ASN A 175 2.36 10.95 1.39
CA ASN A 175 1.36 11.62 2.22
C ASN A 175 1.09 10.85 3.51
N LEU A 176 0.83 9.53 3.40
CA LEU A 176 0.62 8.67 4.57
C LEU A 176 1.85 8.63 5.48
N ALA A 177 3.07 8.56 4.92
CA ALA A 177 4.29 8.63 5.70
C ALA A 177 4.44 9.98 6.42
N ALA A 178 4.13 11.10 5.76
CA ALA A 178 4.17 12.42 6.37
C ALA A 178 3.22 12.54 7.57
N GLN A 179 1.99 12.03 7.45
CA GLN A 179 1.04 11.95 8.56
C GLN A 179 1.59 11.08 9.71
N LEU A 180 2.13 9.90 9.39
CA LEU A 180 2.69 8.98 10.38
C LEU A 180 3.90 9.57 11.11
N TYR A 181 4.79 10.29 10.44
CA TYR A 181 5.87 11.04 11.08
C TYR A 181 5.34 12.10 12.05
N GLN A 182 4.28 12.84 11.66
CA GLN A 182 3.64 13.81 12.56
C GLN A 182 3.03 13.12 13.78
N LEU A 183 2.43 11.93 13.63
CA LEU A 183 1.92 11.13 14.75
C LEU A 183 3.04 10.64 15.68
N CYS A 184 4.27 10.46 15.18
CA CYS A 184 5.46 10.21 16.00
C CYS A 184 6.02 11.49 16.67
N GLY A 185 5.37 12.65 16.49
CA GLY A 185 5.79 13.92 17.09
C GLY A 185 6.83 14.69 16.28
N ALA A 186 7.14 14.29 15.04
CA ALA A 186 8.04 15.03 14.16
C ALA A 186 7.34 16.21 13.48
N ARG A 187 8.12 17.21 13.09
CA ARG A 187 7.71 18.31 12.22
C ARG A 187 8.07 18.00 10.78
N VAL A 188 7.09 18.04 9.87
CA VAL A 188 7.26 17.54 8.50
C VAL A 188 6.97 18.62 7.47
N LEU A 189 7.87 18.75 6.49
CA LEU A 189 7.71 19.57 5.28
C LEU A 189 7.61 18.65 4.05
N GLY A 190 6.52 18.75 3.29
CA GLY A 190 6.35 18.04 2.04
C GLY A 190 6.93 18.80 0.85
N TRP A 191 7.66 18.11 -0.04
CA TRP A 191 8.06 18.64 -1.34
C TRP A 191 7.15 18.04 -2.41
N GLU A 192 6.43 18.89 -3.16
CA GLU A 192 5.50 18.42 -4.21
C GLU A 192 5.35 19.45 -5.32
N THR A 193 5.24 19.01 -6.56
CA THR A 193 5.05 19.87 -7.73
C THR A 193 3.62 19.92 -8.21
N LEU A 194 2.86 18.83 -8.04
CA LEU A 194 1.48 18.72 -8.52
C LEU A 194 0.51 19.42 -7.55
N ALA A 195 -0.25 20.38 -8.09
CA ALA A 195 -1.17 21.19 -7.29
C ALA A 195 -2.23 20.35 -6.55
N ILE A 196 -2.76 19.31 -7.18
CA ILE A 196 -3.74 18.42 -6.57
C ILE A 196 -3.17 17.72 -5.31
N ARG A 197 -1.94 17.22 -5.39
CA ARG A 197 -1.28 16.54 -4.27
C ARG A 197 -0.96 17.48 -3.13
N SER A 198 -0.49 18.71 -3.44
CA SER A 198 -0.29 19.76 -2.44
C SER A 198 -1.60 20.16 -1.75
N LYS A 199 -2.72 20.25 -2.50
CA LYS A 199 -4.06 20.52 -1.94
C LYS A 199 -4.53 19.40 -1.02
N ILE A 200 -4.29 18.15 -1.40
CA ILE A 200 -4.63 16.98 -0.58
C ILE A 200 -3.75 16.93 0.68
N ALA A 201 -2.43 17.14 0.54
CA ALA A 201 -1.50 17.20 1.67
C ALA A 201 -1.93 18.24 2.71
N LYS A 202 -2.35 19.42 2.27
CA LYS A 202 -2.90 20.46 3.14
C LYS A 202 -4.16 20.00 3.89
N LYS A 203 -5.07 19.27 3.23
CA LYS A 203 -6.24 18.67 3.90
C LYS A 203 -5.85 17.63 4.97
N CYS A 204 -4.70 16.98 4.81
CA CYS A 204 -4.14 16.05 5.79
C CYS A 204 -3.27 16.73 6.86
N GLY A 205 -3.18 18.08 6.86
CA GLY A 205 -2.40 18.82 7.85
C GLY A 205 -0.90 18.91 7.53
N ILE A 206 -0.50 18.61 6.29
CA ILE A 206 0.91 18.65 5.86
C ILE A 206 1.21 19.96 5.14
N LYS A 207 2.21 20.69 5.64
CA LYS A 207 2.75 21.88 4.94
C LYS A 207 3.59 21.42 3.74
N THR A 208 3.36 21.99 2.57
CA THR A 208 4.11 21.64 1.35
C THR A 208 4.77 22.86 0.71
N ILE A 209 5.88 22.61 0.00
CA ILE A 209 6.50 23.57 -0.91
C ILE A 209 6.50 23.01 -2.33
N ASN A 210 6.38 23.93 -3.30
CA ASN A 210 6.55 23.60 -4.72
C ASN A 210 7.98 23.95 -5.14
N PHE A 211 8.82 22.94 -5.25
CA PHE A 211 10.25 23.07 -5.52
C PHE A 211 10.60 23.43 -6.97
N MET A 212 9.60 23.52 -7.86
CA MET A 212 9.77 24.06 -9.21
C MET A 212 9.53 25.59 -9.27
N ARG A 213 8.93 26.16 -8.22
CA ARG A 213 8.56 27.59 -8.19
C ARG A 213 9.40 28.44 -7.27
N LYS A 214 10.02 27.82 -6.26
CA LYS A 214 10.82 28.49 -5.23
C LYS A 214 12.02 27.63 -4.89
N ASP A 215 13.09 28.24 -4.41
CA ASP A 215 14.26 27.51 -3.92
C ASP A 215 13.88 26.60 -2.75
N PRO A 216 13.91 25.27 -2.96
CA PRO A 216 13.54 24.34 -1.90
C PRO A 216 14.53 24.29 -0.76
N VAL A 217 15.80 24.59 -1.01
CA VAL A 217 16.87 24.57 0.02
C VAL A 217 16.65 25.70 1.01
N GLU A 218 16.43 26.92 0.51
CA GLU A 218 16.13 28.10 1.36
C GLU A 218 14.91 27.86 2.24
N LEU A 219 13.79 27.43 1.63
CA LEU A 219 12.55 27.20 2.37
C LEU A 219 12.65 26.05 3.39
N THR A 220 13.42 25.02 3.07
CA THR A 220 13.60 23.88 3.98
C THR A 220 14.52 24.24 5.14
N LYS A 221 15.59 24.99 4.90
CA LYS A 221 16.43 25.53 5.96
C LYS A 221 15.65 26.44 6.90
N ALA A 222 14.86 27.38 6.37
CA ALA A 222 14.00 28.25 7.18
C ALA A 222 12.94 27.46 7.98
N PHE A 223 12.45 26.32 7.46
CA PHE A 223 11.54 25.45 8.19
C PHE A 223 12.20 24.74 9.35
N ALA A 224 13.46 24.29 9.20
CA ALA A 224 14.19 23.50 10.19
C ALA A 224 15.19 24.33 11.01
N ASP A 225 15.16 25.67 10.90
CA ASP A 225 16.02 26.58 11.66
C ASP A 225 15.77 26.46 13.18
N PRO A 226 16.83 26.45 14.01
CA PRO A 226 18.25 26.52 13.68
C PRO A 226 18.93 25.13 13.48
N TYR A 227 18.21 24.03 13.58
CA TYR A 227 18.79 22.69 13.75
C TYR A 227 19.16 22.01 12.44
N GLY A 228 18.51 22.34 11.32
CA GLY A 228 18.53 21.56 10.09
C GLY A 228 17.62 20.33 10.16
N LEU A 229 17.53 19.58 9.06
CA LEU A 229 16.74 18.36 9.00
C LEU A 229 17.42 17.20 9.72
N ASP A 230 16.67 16.46 10.53
CA ASP A 230 17.07 15.20 11.14
C ASP A 230 16.91 14.04 10.18
N PHE A 231 15.86 14.08 9.34
CA PHE A 231 15.58 13.04 8.37
C PHE A 231 14.96 13.56 7.07
N ALA A 232 15.08 12.72 6.02
CA ALA A 232 14.35 12.89 4.78
C ALA A 232 13.81 11.55 4.26
N LEU A 233 12.62 11.56 3.66
CA LEU A 233 12.02 10.43 2.97
C LEU A 233 11.84 10.76 1.49
N PHE A 234 12.35 9.90 0.62
CA PHE A 234 12.14 9.95 -0.83
C PHE A 234 11.04 8.96 -1.20
N ALA A 235 9.85 9.48 -1.51
CA ALA A 235 8.64 8.70 -1.80
C ALA A 235 8.22 8.81 -3.28
N PHE A 236 9.18 8.69 -4.19
CA PHE A 236 8.97 8.70 -5.64
C PHE A 236 9.99 7.80 -6.34
N GLY A 237 9.77 7.51 -7.63
CA GLY A 237 10.69 6.71 -8.44
C GLY A 237 11.51 7.55 -9.42
N GLY A 238 12.59 6.95 -9.96
CA GLY A 238 13.44 7.56 -10.97
C GLY A 238 14.70 8.24 -10.44
N ASN A 239 15.27 9.18 -11.21
CA ASN A 239 16.48 9.88 -10.80
C ASN A 239 16.18 10.92 -9.73
N ALA A 240 16.80 10.80 -8.57
CA ALA A 240 16.66 11.68 -7.42
C ALA A 240 17.95 12.44 -7.08
N GLU A 241 18.96 12.43 -7.95
CA GLU A 241 20.27 13.02 -7.69
C GLU A 241 20.18 14.48 -7.25
N LYS A 242 19.52 15.33 -8.04
CA LYS A 242 19.35 16.76 -7.70
C LYS A 242 18.64 16.93 -6.35
N ALA A 243 17.55 16.20 -6.14
CA ALA A 243 16.78 16.28 -4.90
C ALA A 243 17.61 15.81 -3.69
N PHE A 244 18.43 14.79 -3.86
CA PHE A 244 19.33 14.29 -2.82
C PHE A 244 20.40 15.33 -2.45
N MET A 245 21.03 15.95 -3.47
CA MET A 245 22.03 17.00 -3.23
C MET A 245 21.41 18.24 -2.57
N ASP A 246 20.18 18.60 -2.90
CA ASP A 246 19.49 19.71 -2.26
C ASP A 246 19.09 19.38 -0.81
N ILE A 247 18.58 18.16 -0.54
CA ILE A 247 18.28 17.71 0.82
C ILE A 247 19.55 17.65 1.68
N LYS A 248 20.65 17.18 1.14
CA LYS A 248 21.94 17.15 1.86
C LYS A 248 22.34 18.51 2.39
N LYS A 249 22.10 19.62 1.64
CA LYS A 249 22.34 20.98 2.09
C LYS A 249 21.41 21.46 3.21
N CYS A 250 20.30 20.73 3.42
CA CYS A 250 19.29 21.06 4.43
C CYS A 250 19.42 20.20 5.71
N MET A 251 20.21 19.13 5.65
CA MET A 251 20.41 18.25 6.80
C MET A 251 21.16 18.97 7.92
N LYS A 252 20.97 18.54 9.16
CA LYS A 252 21.76 18.97 10.29
C LYS A 252 23.25 18.65 10.05
N VAL A 253 24.12 19.45 10.66
CA VAL A 253 25.54 19.38 10.47
C VAL A 253 26.22 19.00 11.79
N SER A 254 27.11 18.03 11.76
CA SER A 254 27.96 17.66 12.90
C SER A 254 29.03 18.69 13.17
N ALA A 255 29.70 18.60 14.34
CA ALA A 255 30.70 19.56 14.75
C ALA A 255 31.90 19.64 13.78
N ASP A 256 32.16 18.61 13.00
CA ASP A 256 33.21 18.54 11.96
C ASP A 256 32.76 19.10 10.59
N GLY A 257 31.54 19.67 10.50
CA GLY A 257 31.02 20.29 9.30
C GLY A 257 30.36 19.34 8.31
N HIS A 258 30.18 18.06 8.65
CA HIS A 258 29.54 17.07 7.76
C HIS A 258 28.04 16.95 7.99
N ALA A 259 27.28 16.82 6.90
CA ALA A 259 25.85 16.53 6.97
C ALA A 259 25.59 15.18 7.67
N MET A 260 24.62 15.14 8.56
CA MET A 260 24.24 13.94 9.32
C MET A 260 22.72 13.79 9.41
N GLY A 261 22.26 12.61 9.77
CA GLY A 261 20.83 12.28 9.89
C GLY A 261 20.43 11.09 9.04
N ASN A 262 19.13 10.85 8.95
CA ASN A 262 18.57 9.66 8.31
C ASN A 262 17.94 10.01 6.96
N VAL A 263 18.34 9.32 5.89
CA VAL A 263 17.70 9.40 4.58
C VAL A 263 17.09 8.05 4.25
N THR A 264 15.77 8.01 4.07
CA THR A 264 15.06 6.78 3.74
C THR A 264 14.52 6.85 2.32
N LEU A 265 14.72 5.77 1.55
CA LEU A 265 14.30 5.65 0.16
C LEU A 265 13.15 4.65 0.08
N VAL A 266 12.00 5.08 -0.43
CA VAL A 266 10.85 4.23 -0.74
C VAL A 266 10.33 4.60 -2.13
N GLY A 267 9.97 3.63 -2.96
CA GLY A 267 9.43 3.92 -4.30
C GLY A 267 10.42 3.83 -5.48
N GLY A 268 11.62 3.29 -5.27
CA GLY A 268 12.54 2.94 -6.36
C GLY A 268 13.29 4.13 -6.98
N CYS A 269 13.61 5.16 -6.18
CA CYS A 269 14.46 6.26 -6.63
C CYS A 269 15.94 5.88 -6.61
N ARG A 270 16.75 6.57 -7.45
CA ARG A 270 18.21 6.46 -7.50
C ARG A 270 18.82 7.72 -6.92
N VAL A 271 19.71 7.55 -5.95
CA VAL A 271 20.51 8.64 -5.35
C VAL A 271 21.99 8.35 -5.52
N PRO A 272 22.85 9.36 -5.73
CA PRO A 272 24.28 9.16 -5.76
C PRO A 272 24.79 8.95 -4.32
N VAL A 273 25.51 7.88 -4.09
CA VAL A 273 26.17 7.59 -2.80
C VAL A 273 27.63 7.30 -3.07
N ASP A 274 28.47 8.29 -2.81
CA ASP A 274 29.92 8.15 -2.87
C ASP A 274 30.46 7.88 -1.46
N GLY A 275 31.51 7.07 -1.35
CA GLY A 275 32.18 6.82 -0.07
C GLY A 275 32.92 8.04 0.44
N GLY A 276 33.18 8.06 1.75
CA GLY A 276 33.97 9.08 2.41
C GLY A 276 33.26 10.40 2.66
N ALA A 277 34.01 11.48 2.79
CA ALA A 277 33.55 12.81 3.21
C ALA A 277 32.45 13.41 2.29
N ALA A 278 32.43 13.01 1.02
CA ALA A 278 31.45 13.51 0.06
C ALA A 278 30.00 13.20 0.46
N SER A 279 29.73 12.06 1.09
CA SER A 279 28.41 11.67 1.60
C SER A 279 28.13 12.17 3.03
N GLY A 280 29.13 12.67 3.74
CA GLY A 280 29.02 13.04 5.15
C GLY A 280 28.75 11.85 6.04
N ASN A 281 28.06 12.10 7.16
CA ASN A 281 27.65 11.08 8.14
C ASN A 281 26.15 10.72 8.01
N LEU A 282 25.63 10.63 6.78
CA LEU A 282 24.23 10.28 6.50
C LEU A 282 24.02 8.77 6.65
N ASN A 283 22.96 8.40 7.34
CA ASN A 283 22.43 7.03 7.37
C ASN A 283 21.43 6.85 6.22
N ILE A 284 21.87 6.23 5.12
CA ILE A 284 20.98 5.98 3.97
C ILE A 284 20.38 4.60 4.09
N ARG A 285 19.04 4.52 4.11
CA ARG A 285 18.27 3.30 4.32
C ARG A 285 17.26 3.10 3.21
N VAL A 286 17.17 1.88 2.69
CA VAL A 286 16.12 1.51 1.75
C VAL A 286 14.97 0.88 2.51
N SER A 287 13.74 1.28 2.20
CA SER A 287 12.52 0.66 2.71
C SER A 287 11.75 0.02 1.58
N SER A 288 11.46 -1.26 1.72
CA SER A 288 10.61 -2.00 0.78
C SER A 288 9.56 -2.77 1.56
N ARG A 289 8.37 -2.97 0.90
CA ARG A 289 7.28 -3.79 1.42
C ARG A 289 6.65 -3.22 2.69
N THR A 290 5.93 -4.05 3.45
CA THR A 290 5.01 -3.63 4.51
C THR A 290 5.48 -3.99 5.92
N GLY A 291 6.61 -4.71 6.02
CA GLY A 291 7.17 -5.20 7.28
C GLY A 291 7.64 -6.64 7.17
N ALA A 292 8.10 -7.20 8.28
CA ALA A 292 8.51 -8.60 8.35
C ALA A 292 7.33 -9.53 8.09
N GLY A 293 7.58 -10.64 7.40
CA GLY A 293 6.61 -11.67 7.04
C GLY A 293 6.00 -11.52 5.65
N TYR A 294 5.98 -10.33 5.08
CA TYR A 294 5.45 -10.14 3.72
C TYR A 294 6.35 -10.84 2.68
N HIS A 295 5.75 -11.72 1.87
CA HIS A 295 6.41 -12.67 0.96
C HIS A 295 7.20 -13.80 1.63
N ASP A 296 6.98 -14.07 2.92
CA ASP A 296 7.32 -15.34 3.54
C ASP A 296 6.07 -16.23 3.55
N ALA A 297 6.02 -17.19 2.64
CA ALA A 297 4.85 -18.04 2.46
C ALA A 297 4.44 -18.80 3.72
N ALA A 298 5.40 -19.21 4.54
CA ALA A 298 5.10 -19.90 5.78
C ALA A 298 4.47 -18.94 6.81
N TRP A 299 5.00 -17.73 6.91
CA TRP A 299 4.44 -16.71 7.78
C TRP A 299 3.06 -16.25 7.30
N GLU A 300 2.88 -16.00 6.01
CA GLU A 300 1.59 -15.59 5.45
C GLU A 300 0.49 -16.61 5.77
N LEU A 301 0.82 -17.91 5.74
CA LEU A 301 -0.06 -19.03 6.12
C LEU A 301 -0.11 -19.31 7.63
N GLY A 302 0.29 -18.37 8.47
CA GLY A 302 0.04 -18.42 9.92
C GLY A 302 1.19 -18.86 10.81
N LYS A 303 2.37 -19.19 10.28
CA LYS A 303 3.55 -19.53 11.08
C LYS A 303 4.21 -18.25 11.60
N ASP A 304 3.78 -17.80 12.78
CA ASP A 304 4.29 -16.55 13.37
C ASP A 304 5.77 -16.62 13.73
N TYR A 305 6.43 -15.47 13.66
CA TYR A 305 7.76 -15.27 14.22
C TYR A 305 7.69 -15.13 15.74
N PRO A 306 8.75 -15.52 16.47
CA PRO A 306 8.83 -15.22 17.89
C PRO A 306 8.79 -13.70 18.12
N ALA A 307 7.77 -13.23 18.84
CA ALA A 307 7.52 -11.80 19.05
C ALA A 307 8.68 -11.08 19.76
N ALA A 308 9.48 -11.82 20.56
CA ALA A 308 10.67 -11.27 21.22
C ALA A 308 11.77 -10.84 20.23
N PHE A 309 11.82 -11.46 19.06
CA PHE A 309 12.87 -11.17 18.05
C PHE A 309 12.36 -10.36 16.85
N VAL A 310 11.08 -10.51 16.51
CA VAL A 310 10.47 -9.77 15.40
C VAL A 310 9.29 -8.96 15.92
N GLN A 311 9.57 -7.74 16.34
CA GLN A 311 8.61 -6.89 17.01
C GLN A 311 7.54 -6.32 16.08
N PHE A 312 7.91 -5.96 14.84
CA PHE A 312 7.03 -5.29 13.88
C PHE A 312 6.83 -6.11 12.61
N THR A 313 5.89 -7.07 12.68
CA THR A 313 5.44 -7.82 11.51
C THR A 313 4.49 -6.97 10.64
N THR A 314 4.31 -7.39 9.39
CA THR A 314 3.30 -6.82 8.49
C THR A 314 1.91 -6.78 9.13
N GLN A 315 1.47 -7.85 9.80
CA GLN A 315 0.16 -7.91 10.45
C GLN A 315 0.05 -6.95 11.65
N ARG A 316 1.12 -6.79 12.45
CA ARG A 316 1.14 -5.81 13.53
C ARG A 316 1.05 -4.38 12.99
N ASN A 317 1.80 -4.07 11.93
CA ASN A 317 1.70 -2.79 11.24
C ASN A 317 0.28 -2.54 10.73
N ALA A 318 -0.33 -3.55 10.13
CA ALA A 318 -1.68 -3.47 9.58
C ALA A 318 -2.75 -3.18 10.65
N ARG A 319 -2.71 -3.90 11.77
CA ARG A 319 -3.64 -3.67 12.91
C ARG A 319 -3.53 -2.27 13.48
N GLU A 320 -2.30 -1.76 13.65
CA GLU A 320 -2.06 -0.41 14.12
C GLU A 320 -2.64 0.65 13.18
N LEU A 321 -2.48 0.45 11.88
CA LEU A 321 -3.00 1.37 10.86
C LEU A 321 -4.53 1.38 10.83
N ILE A 322 -5.18 0.24 10.92
CA ILE A 322 -6.66 0.17 11.01
C ILE A 322 -7.14 0.91 12.28
N ALA A 323 -6.47 0.74 13.42
CA ALA A 323 -6.79 1.49 14.63
C ALA A 323 -6.64 3.01 14.42
N LEU A 324 -5.54 3.47 13.82
CA LEU A 324 -5.33 4.89 13.53
C LEU A 324 -6.34 5.48 12.53
N ILE A 325 -6.84 4.68 11.60
CA ILE A 325 -7.91 5.08 10.66
C ILE A 325 -9.24 5.19 11.43
N ALA A 326 -9.59 4.21 12.26
CA ALA A 326 -10.79 4.23 13.10
C ALA A 326 -10.80 5.44 14.06
N GLU A 327 -9.67 5.73 14.68
CA GLU A 327 -9.46 6.90 15.52
C GLU A 327 -9.43 8.24 14.76
N LYS A 328 -9.53 8.23 13.43
CA LYS A 328 -9.43 9.40 12.54
C LYS A 328 -8.11 10.18 12.66
N ARG A 329 -7.09 9.53 13.19
CA ARG A 329 -5.72 10.07 13.33
C ARG A 329 -4.93 9.92 12.04
N LEU A 330 -5.11 8.83 11.28
CA LEU A 330 -4.59 8.66 9.93
C LEU A 330 -5.72 8.93 8.93
N ARG A 331 -5.60 10.01 8.17
CA ARG A 331 -6.63 10.47 7.23
C ARG A 331 -6.39 9.90 5.85
N VAL A 332 -7.24 8.99 5.40
CA VAL A 332 -7.16 8.36 4.07
C VAL A 332 -8.22 8.92 3.09
N ASP A 333 -9.38 9.37 3.59
CA ASP A 333 -10.46 9.89 2.74
C ASP A 333 -10.03 11.03 1.80
N PRO A 334 -9.21 12.02 2.25
CA PRO A 334 -8.78 13.09 1.35
C PRO A 334 -7.91 12.61 0.18
N LEU A 335 -7.32 11.41 0.28
CA LEU A 335 -6.46 10.84 -0.75
C LEU A 335 -7.27 10.24 -1.91
N THR A 336 -8.52 9.85 -1.68
CA THR A 336 -9.41 9.30 -2.72
C THR A 336 -9.87 10.43 -3.63
N THR A 337 -9.48 10.33 -4.90
CA THR A 337 -9.90 11.29 -5.94
C THR A 337 -10.97 10.74 -6.85
N HIS A 338 -10.94 9.42 -7.11
CA HIS A 338 -11.87 8.76 -8.03
C HIS A 338 -12.34 7.42 -7.48
N ARG A 339 -13.58 7.06 -7.87
CA ARG A 339 -14.21 5.77 -7.64
C ARG A 339 -14.67 5.26 -8.98
N ILE A 340 -14.15 4.13 -9.40
CA ILE A 340 -14.38 3.57 -10.73
C ILE A 340 -14.83 2.12 -10.56
N PRO A 341 -15.96 1.71 -11.18
CA PRO A 341 -16.34 0.30 -11.21
C PRO A 341 -15.24 -0.58 -11.81
N LEU A 342 -15.06 -1.79 -11.29
CA LEU A 342 -14.02 -2.71 -11.78
C LEU A 342 -14.12 -2.96 -13.30
N GLU A 343 -15.32 -2.99 -13.83
CA GLU A 343 -15.58 -3.16 -15.27
C GLU A 343 -14.97 -2.04 -16.12
N ASN A 344 -14.86 -0.84 -15.54
CA ASN A 344 -14.29 0.34 -16.19
C ASN A 344 -12.83 0.58 -15.83
N ILE A 345 -12.10 -0.44 -15.39
CA ILE A 345 -10.71 -0.32 -14.90
C ILE A 345 -9.75 0.34 -15.91
N ALA A 346 -10.07 0.29 -17.21
CA ALA A 346 -9.30 0.97 -18.25
C ALA A 346 -9.21 2.48 -18.01
N GLU A 347 -10.32 3.12 -17.59
CA GLU A 347 -10.37 4.55 -17.25
C GLU A 347 -9.41 4.87 -16.09
N ALA A 348 -9.28 3.97 -15.11
CA ALA A 348 -8.36 4.12 -13.99
C ALA A 348 -6.90 4.12 -14.45
N GLY A 349 -6.57 3.25 -15.41
CA GLY A 349 -5.24 3.17 -16.00
C GLY A 349 -4.87 4.46 -16.73
N ASP A 350 -5.74 4.94 -17.61
CA ASP A 350 -5.52 6.17 -18.38
C ASP A 350 -5.39 7.38 -17.45
N LEU A 351 -6.27 7.47 -16.45
CA LEU A 351 -6.26 8.55 -15.48
C LEU A 351 -4.95 8.61 -14.67
N LEU A 352 -4.47 7.47 -14.19
CA LEU A 352 -3.26 7.40 -13.35
C LEU A 352 -1.96 7.52 -14.15
N ILE A 353 -1.96 7.11 -15.42
CA ILE A 353 -0.78 7.13 -16.26
C ILE A 353 -0.66 8.46 -17.01
N ASP A 354 -1.74 8.92 -17.65
CA ASP A 354 -1.71 10.03 -18.58
C ASP A 354 -2.12 11.37 -17.91
N HIS A 355 -2.87 11.30 -16.78
CA HIS A 355 -3.36 12.46 -16.05
C HIS A 355 -3.02 12.45 -14.56
N PRO A 356 -1.73 12.25 -14.16
CA PRO A 356 -1.33 12.23 -12.76
C PRO A 356 -1.54 13.56 -12.02
N ASP A 357 -1.80 14.62 -12.77
CA ASP A 357 -2.19 15.95 -12.27
C ASP A 357 -3.66 16.05 -11.86
N LYS A 358 -4.49 15.05 -12.22
CA LYS A 358 -5.92 14.98 -11.91
C LYS A 358 -6.28 13.88 -10.90
N ALA A 359 -5.42 12.88 -10.73
CA ALA A 359 -5.70 11.70 -9.90
C ALA A 359 -4.60 11.41 -8.90
N MET A 360 -5.01 10.83 -7.75
CA MET A 360 -4.10 10.31 -6.73
C MET A 360 -4.55 8.93 -6.25
N GLY A 361 -5.55 8.83 -5.39
CA GLY A 361 -6.17 7.58 -4.96
C GLY A 361 -7.34 7.22 -5.87
N VAL A 362 -7.24 6.13 -6.61
CA VAL A 362 -8.30 5.59 -7.45
C VAL A 362 -8.75 4.28 -6.84
N ILE A 363 -9.97 4.25 -6.33
CA ILE A 363 -10.62 3.08 -5.76
C ILE A 363 -11.47 2.41 -6.83
N LEU A 364 -11.26 1.11 -6.98
CA LEU A 364 -12.14 0.24 -7.75
C LEU A 364 -13.27 -0.25 -6.85
N THR A 365 -14.51 -0.17 -7.34
CA THR A 365 -15.70 -0.70 -6.67
C THR A 365 -16.20 -1.95 -7.39
N MET A 366 -16.57 -2.98 -6.63
CA MET A 366 -17.06 -4.24 -7.15
C MET A 366 -18.60 -4.26 -7.09
N LYS A 367 -19.22 -4.84 -8.13
CA LYS A 367 -20.64 -5.16 -8.12
C LYS A 367 -20.83 -6.61 -7.67
N HIS A 368 -21.86 -6.86 -6.90
CA HIS A 368 -22.29 -8.17 -6.40
C HIS A 368 -23.71 -8.46 -6.80
#